data_6871b61b218fb8f574488cd23b9d035f
#
_entry.id   6871b61b218fb8f574488cd23b9d035f
#
_cell.length_a   1.000
_cell.length_b   1.000
_cell.length_c   1.000
_cell.angle_alpha   90.00
_cell.angle_beta   90.00
_cell.angle_gamma   90.00
#
_symmetry.space_group_name_H-M   'P 1'
#
loop_
_entity.id
_entity.type
_entity.pdbx_description
1 polymer ?
#
loop_
_entity_poly.entity_id
_entity_poly.type
_entity_poly.pdbx_seq_one_letter_code
_entity_poly.pdbx_strand_id
1 'polypeptide(L)' 'MTSMVDDRRMKKILINNGYEYQRCKGSHFMYSNGVYTVAVNKDLNAMVAKRIIKQYHLKVVDV' A
#
# COMPACT_ATOMS: atom_id res chain seq x y z
N MET A 1 12.72 0.34 17.61
CA MET A 1 11.47 0.17 16.88
C MET A 1 11.55 0.81 15.52
N THR A 2 11.17 0.12 14.50
CA THR A 2 11.26 0.65 13.16
C THR A 2 9.97 1.31 12.74
N SER A 3 10.09 2.38 12.01
CA SER A 3 8.97 3.05 11.39
C SER A 3 8.91 2.74 9.89
N MET A 4 9.63 1.72 9.46
CA MET A 4 9.64 1.35 8.06
C MET A 4 8.31 0.75 7.66
N VAL A 5 7.79 1.23 6.54
CA VAL A 5 6.58 0.68 5.96
C VAL A 5 6.97 -0.36 4.93
N ASP A 6 6.75 -1.62 5.28
CA ASP A 6 6.99 -2.72 4.35
C ASP A 6 5.68 -3.10 3.65
N ASP A 7 5.72 -4.17 2.86
CA ASP A 7 4.56 -4.59 2.10
C ASP A 7 3.37 -4.99 2.98
N ARG A 8 3.63 -5.58 4.15
CA ARG A 8 2.57 -5.98 5.08
C ARG A 8 1.86 -4.77 5.66
N ARG A 9 2.65 -3.78 6.09
CA ARG A 9 2.08 -2.57 6.66
C ARG A 9 1.34 -1.78 5.59
N MET A 10 1.88 -1.74 4.39
CA MET A 10 1.23 -1.07 3.26
C MET A 10 -0.12 -1.71 2.95
N LYS A 11 -0.20 -3.03 3.03
CA LYS A 11 -1.45 -3.75 2.84
C LYS A 11 -2.50 -3.30 3.85
N LYS A 12 -2.12 -3.20 5.12
CA LYS A 12 -3.04 -2.76 6.15
C LYS A 12 -3.50 -1.33 5.93
N ILE A 13 -2.58 -0.47 5.54
CA ILE A 13 -2.90 0.93 5.24
C ILE A 13 -3.92 1.01 4.10
N LEU A 14 -3.69 0.27 3.03
CA LEU A 14 -4.59 0.27 1.88
C LEU A 14 -5.98 -0.25 2.26
N ILE A 15 -6.04 -1.35 3.00
CA ILE A 15 -7.31 -1.91 3.43
C ILE A 15 -8.06 -0.92 4.31
N ASN A 16 -7.37 -0.25 5.23
CA ASN A 16 -7.98 0.74 6.11
C ASN A 16 -8.49 1.96 5.35
N ASN A 17 -7.98 2.18 4.14
CA ASN A 17 -8.41 3.29 3.29
C ASN A 17 -9.42 2.86 2.22
N GLY A 18 -10.00 1.68 2.37
CA GLY A 18 -11.05 1.22 1.47
C GLY A 18 -10.57 0.49 0.23
N TYR A 19 -9.29 0.18 0.16
CA TYR A 19 -8.74 -0.59 -0.95
C TYR A 19 -8.86 -2.08 -0.67
N GLU A 20 -9.07 -2.85 -1.71
CA GLU A 20 -9.17 -4.30 -1.61
C GLU A 20 -8.10 -4.94 -2.49
N TYR A 21 -7.53 -6.04 -2.00
CA TYR A 21 -6.58 -6.82 -2.77
C TYR A 21 -7.30 -7.46 -3.95
N GLN A 22 -6.79 -7.24 -5.16
CA GLN A 22 -7.40 -7.79 -6.36
C GLN A 22 -6.67 -9.04 -6.82
N ARG A 23 -5.38 -8.92 -7.01
CA ARG A 23 -4.57 -10.04 -7.50
C ARG A 23 -3.09 -9.69 -7.42
N CYS A 24 -2.26 -10.71 -7.56
CA CYS A 24 -0.82 -10.55 -7.66
C CYS A 24 -0.43 -10.71 -9.12
N LYS A 25 0.16 -9.67 -9.70
CA LYS A 25 0.63 -9.70 -11.07
C LYS A 25 2.15 -9.64 -11.04
N GLY A 26 2.80 -10.79 -11.26
CA GLY A 26 4.25 -10.88 -11.15
C GLY A 26 4.70 -10.57 -9.73
N SER A 27 5.49 -9.55 -9.55
CA SER A 27 5.97 -9.11 -8.25
C SER A 27 5.16 -7.95 -7.68
N HIS A 28 3.99 -7.65 -8.26
CA HIS A 28 3.15 -6.54 -7.83
C HIS A 28 1.84 -7.03 -7.27
N PHE A 29 1.49 -6.55 -6.07
CA PHE A 29 0.18 -6.79 -5.48
C PHE A 29 -0.74 -5.65 -5.91
N MET A 30 -1.85 -5.99 -6.55
CA MET A 30 -2.78 -4.98 -7.06
C MET A 30 -3.93 -4.78 -6.08
N TYR A 31 -4.14 -3.54 -5.69
CA TYR A 31 -5.23 -3.13 -4.81
C TYR A 31 -6.08 -2.09 -5.50
N SER A 32 -7.38 -2.13 -5.25
CA SER A 32 -8.29 -1.16 -5.86
C SER A 32 -9.41 -0.79 -4.89
N ASN A 33 -9.83 0.46 -4.96
CA ASN A 33 -11.00 0.93 -4.22
C ASN A 33 -12.20 1.20 -5.13
N GLY A 34 -12.12 0.76 -6.39
CA GLY A 34 -13.17 1.02 -7.37
C GLY A 34 -12.94 2.29 -8.18
N VAL A 35 -12.06 3.18 -7.71
CA VAL A 35 -11.72 4.43 -8.40
C VAL A 35 -10.26 4.42 -8.82
N TYR A 36 -9.39 4.04 -7.89
CA TYR A 36 -7.96 3.99 -8.14
C TYR A 36 -7.43 2.59 -7.97
N THR A 37 -6.38 2.27 -8.72
CA THR A 37 -5.66 1.02 -8.57
C THR A 37 -4.23 1.32 -8.15
N VAL A 38 -3.79 0.67 -7.08
CA VAL A 38 -2.45 0.85 -6.53
C VAL A 38 -1.68 -0.45 -6.69
N ALA A 39 -0.49 -0.38 -7.27
CA ALA A 39 0.39 -1.53 -7.39
C ALA A 39 1.46 -1.44 -6.30
N VAL A 40 1.54 -2.47 -5.47
CA VAL A 40 2.51 -2.55 -4.38
C VAL A 40 3.54 -3.61 -4.74
N ASN A 41 4.79 -3.18 -4.87
CA ASN A 41 5.89 -4.07 -5.19
C ASN A 41 6.23 -4.95 -3.99
N LYS A 42 6.58 -6.22 -4.24
CA LYS A 42 7.02 -7.11 -3.16
C LYS A 42 8.24 -6.57 -2.43
N ASP A 43 9.10 -5.87 -3.15
CA ASP A 43 10.31 -5.27 -2.58
C ASP A 43 10.07 -3.81 -2.17
N LEU A 44 8.88 -3.54 -1.68
CA LEU A 44 8.52 -2.20 -1.26
C LEU A 44 9.50 -1.67 -0.21
N ASN A 45 10.03 -0.48 -0.46
CA ASN A 45 10.88 0.20 0.52
C ASN A 45 10.15 1.43 1.07
N ALA A 46 10.73 2.01 2.13
CA ALA A 46 10.07 3.11 2.83
C ALA A 46 9.85 4.34 1.95
N MET A 47 10.77 4.61 1.04
CA MET A 47 10.64 5.78 0.16
C MET A 47 9.46 5.63 -0.80
N VAL A 48 9.36 4.44 -1.41
CA VAL A 48 8.26 4.16 -2.34
C VAL A 48 6.94 4.16 -1.59
N ALA A 49 6.91 3.58 -0.38
CA ALA A 49 5.72 3.55 0.44
C ALA A 49 5.24 4.96 0.77
N LYS A 50 6.14 5.84 1.16
CA LYS A 50 5.79 7.23 1.46
C LYS A 50 5.24 7.94 0.23
N ARG A 51 5.81 7.66 -0.94
CA ARG A 51 5.34 8.25 -2.19
C ARG A 51 3.91 7.83 -2.49
N ILE A 52 3.62 6.55 -2.32
CA ILE A 52 2.26 6.03 -2.55
C ILE A 52 1.28 6.67 -1.57
N ILE A 53 1.63 6.69 -0.31
CA ILE A 53 0.77 7.29 0.72
C ILE A 53 0.45 8.74 0.38
N LYS A 54 1.46 9.50 -0.03
CA LYS A 54 1.28 10.90 -0.40
C LYS A 54 0.47 11.05 -1.67
N GLN A 55 0.75 10.25 -2.67
CA GLN A 55 0.10 10.35 -3.98
C GLN A 55 -1.40 10.08 -3.90
N TYR A 56 -1.79 9.09 -3.10
CA TYR A 56 -3.19 8.69 -2.98
C TYR A 56 -3.85 9.22 -1.71
N HIS A 57 -3.17 10.09 -0.98
CA HIS A 57 -3.68 10.71 0.25
C HIS A 57 -4.17 9.66 1.25
N LEU A 58 -3.38 8.61 1.43
CA LEU A 58 -3.76 7.54 2.33
C LEU A 58 -3.59 7.96 3.79
N LYS A 59 -4.54 7.57 4.61
CA LYS A 59 -4.44 7.78 6.05
C LYS A 59 -3.64 6.65 6.65
N VAL A 60 -2.57 7.00 7.34
CA VAL A 60 -1.74 6.02 8.02
C VAL A 60 -2.26 5.86 9.43
N VAL A 61 -2.83 4.68 9.71
CA VAL A 61 -3.32 4.38 11.04
C VAL A 61 -2.23 3.63 11.79
N ASP A 62 -1.84 4.18 12.90
CA ASP A 62 -0.81 3.59 13.74
C ASP A 62 -1.49 2.61 14.68
N VAL A 63 -1.42 1.35 14.31
CA VAL A 63 -2.06 0.28 15.08
C VAL A 63 -1.05 -0.49 15.88
#